data_72e19125fbe40d9dca7d84ddea8d2dfd
#
_entry.id   72e19125fbe40d9dca7d84ddea8d2dfd
#
_cell.length_a   1.000
_cell.length_b   1.000
_cell.length_c   1.000
_cell.angle_alpha   90.00
_cell.angle_beta   90.00
_cell.angle_gamma   90.00
#
_symmetry.space_group_name_H-M   'P 1'
#
loop_
_entity.id
_entity.type
_entity.pdbx_description
1 polymer ?
#
loop_
_entity_poly.entity_id
_entity_poly.type
_entity_poly.pdbx_seq_one_letter_code
_entity_poly.pdbx_strand_id
1 'polypeptide(L)'
;MGHIERLVKTAEDYHRGMKSGMGIELPQFESAARLEPVIGLLSVAAAVLLQLRHTARDEQARRTPATDVVPKLWAVLVASQAYRTPDKQLTVSEFFVGVARLGGHLARKRDGPPGWITLWRGWRKLHLMIQGAEAMRAAEAKCV
;
A
#
# COMPACT_ATOMS: atom_id res chain seq x y z
N MET A 1 25.40 -10.85 4.21
CA MET A 1 24.98 -9.47 3.97
C MET A 1 24.98 -8.73 5.29
N GLY A 2 25.84 -7.70 5.48
CA GLY A 2 26.02 -7.01 6.73
C GLY A 2 24.83 -6.14 7.12
N HIS A 3 24.74 -5.75 8.39
CA HIS A 3 23.66 -4.89 8.90
C HIS A 3 23.62 -3.53 8.18
N ILE A 4 24.81 -2.94 7.95
CA ILE A 4 24.96 -1.66 7.24
C ILE A 4 24.46 -1.75 5.80
N GLU A 5 24.81 -2.81 5.05
CA GLU A 5 24.34 -3.02 3.67
C GLU A 5 22.80 -3.08 3.60
N ARG A 6 22.15 -3.71 4.60
CA ARG A 6 20.69 -3.75 4.68
C ARG A 6 20.07 -2.38 4.91
N LEU A 7 20.68 -1.57 5.78
CA LEU A 7 20.21 -0.21 6.05
C LEU A 7 20.35 0.68 4.82
N VAL A 8 21.49 0.65 4.13
CA VAL A 8 21.73 1.41 2.89
C VAL A 8 20.71 1.01 1.83
N LYS A 9 20.51 -0.29 1.60
CA LYS A 9 19.53 -0.78 0.62
C LYS A 9 18.09 -0.37 0.97
N THR A 10 17.75 -0.35 2.25
CA THR A 10 16.44 0.11 2.71
C THR A 10 16.24 1.60 2.44
N ALA A 11 17.26 2.42 2.70
CA ALA A 11 17.23 3.85 2.38
C ALA A 11 17.13 4.12 0.88
N GLU A 12 17.89 3.39 0.06
CA GLU A 12 17.80 3.48 -1.40
C GLU A 12 16.42 3.08 -1.92
N ASP A 13 15.84 1.99 -1.41
CA ASP A 13 14.49 1.55 -1.77
C ASP A 13 13.44 2.60 -1.39
N TYR A 14 13.59 3.25 -0.23
CA TYR A 14 12.71 4.34 0.21
C TYR A 14 12.79 5.54 -0.74
N HIS A 15 13.98 6.04 -1.03
CA HIS A 15 14.17 7.17 -1.94
C HIS A 15 13.69 6.87 -3.36
N ARG A 16 13.92 5.65 -3.84
CA ARG A 16 13.39 5.19 -5.12
C ARG A 16 11.86 5.16 -5.13
N GLY A 17 11.24 4.72 -4.02
CA GLY A 17 9.80 4.75 -3.83
C GLY A 17 9.23 6.16 -3.92
N MET A 18 9.84 7.09 -3.23
CA MET A 18 9.45 8.51 -3.23
C MET A 18 9.55 9.14 -4.63
N LYS A 19 10.70 9.01 -5.30
CA LYS A 19 10.95 9.62 -6.61
C LYS A 19 10.15 8.97 -7.72
N SER A 20 10.36 7.68 -7.95
CA SER A 20 9.84 6.98 -9.12
C SER A 20 8.46 6.38 -8.88
N GLY A 21 8.15 5.97 -7.64
CA GLY A 21 6.88 5.35 -7.27
C GLY A 21 5.77 6.35 -7.08
N MET A 22 6.01 7.33 -6.24
CA MET A 22 5.01 8.33 -5.82
C MET A 22 5.07 9.61 -6.63
N GLY A 23 6.17 9.83 -7.37
CA GLY A 23 6.33 11.00 -8.22
C GLY A 23 6.42 12.30 -7.41
N ILE A 24 7.17 12.31 -6.30
CA ILE A 24 7.31 13.49 -5.44
C ILE A 24 7.85 14.72 -6.16
N GLU A 25 8.54 14.51 -7.28
CA GLU A 25 9.12 15.58 -8.11
C GLU A 25 8.13 16.14 -9.15
N LEU A 26 6.94 15.50 -9.33
CA LEU A 26 5.95 15.93 -10.32
C LEU A 26 5.10 17.13 -9.89
N PRO A 27 4.66 17.26 -8.61
CA PRO A 27 3.91 18.42 -8.21
C PRO A 27 4.78 19.68 -8.19
N GLN A 28 4.39 20.69 -8.95
CA GLN A 28 5.00 22.02 -8.91
C GLN A 28 4.23 22.88 -7.91
N PHE A 29 4.86 23.19 -6.78
CA PHE A 29 4.29 24.09 -5.78
C PHE A 29 4.99 25.44 -5.83
N GLU A 30 4.20 26.50 -5.78
CA GLU A 30 4.70 27.88 -5.80
C GLU A 30 5.41 28.30 -4.50
N SER A 31 5.24 27.55 -3.42
CA SER A 31 5.84 27.88 -2.13
C SER A 31 6.25 26.62 -1.33
N ALA A 32 7.30 26.73 -0.55
CA ALA A 32 7.78 25.70 0.37
C ALA A 32 6.69 25.31 1.41
N ALA A 33 5.91 26.28 1.89
CA ALA A 33 4.82 26.04 2.85
C ALA A 33 3.73 25.09 2.33
N ARG A 34 3.52 25.03 1.01
CA ARG A 34 2.61 24.07 0.38
C ARG A 34 3.27 22.74 0.09
N LEU A 35 4.57 22.73 -0.14
CA LEU A 35 5.37 21.54 -0.46
C LEU A 35 5.62 20.68 0.79
N GLU A 36 5.97 21.27 1.92
CA GLU A 36 6.31 20.57 3.17
C GLU A 36 5.25 19.56 3.64
N PRO A 37 3.95 19.92 3.75
CA PRO A 37 2.93 18.95 4.15
C PRO A 37 2.80 17.77 3.19
N VAL A 38 2.98 18.01 1.90
CA VAL A 38 2.89 16.97 0.87
C VAL A 38 4.08 16.02 0.96
N ILE A 39 5.29 16.54 1.16
CA ILE A 39 6.48 15.71 1.41
C ILE A 39 6.26 14.86 2.66
N GLY A 40 5.78 15.46 3.75
CA GLY A 40 5.49 14.75 4.99
C GLY A 40 4.51 13.59 4.78
N LEU A 41 3.38 13.85 4.13
CA LEU A 41 2.37 12.83 3.83
C LEU A 41 2.92 11.69 2.95
N LEU A 42 3.63 12.04 1.88
CA LEU A 42 4.23 11.05 0.97
C LEU A 42 5.33 10.25 1.68
N SER A 43 6.08 10.87 2.59
CA SER A 43 7.10 10.19 3.40
C SER A 43 6.49 9.11 4.29
N VAL A 44 5.38 9.43 4.97
CA VAL A 44 4.65 8.45 5.78
C VAL A 44 4.12 7.31 4.92
N ALA A 45 3.49 7.62 3.80
CA ALA A 45 2.96 6.62 2.88
C ALA A 45 4.08 5.72 2.31
N ALA A 46 5.24 6.30 1.97
CA ALA A 46 6.41 5.54 1.52
C ALA A 46 6.94 4.59 2.60
N ALA A 47 7.01 5.05 3.85
CA ALA A 47 7.45 4.23 4.98
C ALA A 47 6.50 3.05 5.21
N VAL A 48 5.18 3.28 5.19
CA VAL A 48 4.17 2.22 5.33
C VAL A 48 4.28 1.20 4.20
N LEU A 49 4.39 1.65 2.95
CA LEU A 49 4.53 0.74 1.80
C LEU A 49 5.84 -0.03 1.83
N LEU A 50 6.93 0.59 2.29
CA LEU A 50 8.21 -0.07 2.47
C LEU A 50 8.12 -1.16 3.55
N GLN A 51 7.51 -0.84 4.69
CA GLN A 51 7.27 -1.80 5.76
C GLN A 51 6.41 -2.97 5.28
N LEU A 52 5.30 -2.70 4.61
CA LEU A 52 4.43 -3.72 4.03
C LEU A 52 5.19 -4.62 3.05
N ARG A 53 6.04 -4.04 2.19
CA ARG A 53 6.88 -4.76 1.23
C ARG A 53 7.91 -5.66 1.92
N HIS A 54 8.50 -5.21 3.02
CA HIS A 54 9.45 -6.02 3.80
C HIS A 54 8.73 -7.16 4.53
N THR A 55 7.64 -6.84 5.23
CA THR A 55 6.83 -7.82 5.95
C THR A 55 6.28 -8.89 5.00
N ALA A 56 5.79 -8.52 3.82
CA ALA A 56 5.22 -9.47 2.86
C ALA A 56 6.23 -10.46 2.26
N ARG A 57 7.54 -10.20 2.40
CA ARG A 57 8.63 -11.09 1.97
C ARG A 57 9.02 -12.11 3.03
N ASP A 58 8.59 -11.91 4.26
CA ASP A 58 8.87 -12.83 5.35
C ASP A 58 8.06 -14.13 5.16
N GLU A 59 8.65 -15.26 5.48
CA GLU A 59 7.95 -16.56 5.48
C GLU A 59 6.73 -16.53 6.42
N GLN A 60 6.85 -15.83 7.54
CA GLN A 60 5.76 -15.63 8.50
C GLN A 60 4.55 -14.92 7.86
N ALA A 61 4.77 -13.97 6.95
CA ALA A 61 3.70 -13.22 6.28
C ALA A 61 2.77 -14.10 5.42
N ARG A 62 3.22 -15.26 5.02
CA ARG A 62 2.42 -16.25 4.28
C ARG A 62 1.44 -17.00 5.18
N ARG A 63 1.64 -16.95 6.48
CA ARG A 63 0.84 -17.65 7.49
C ARG A 63 0.04 -16.70 8.37
N THR A 64 0.49 -15.45 8.52
CA THR A 64 -0.16 -14.44 9.33
C THR A 64 -1.39 -13.89 8.62
N PRO A 65 -2.57 -13.87 9.26
CA PRO A 65 -3.75 -13.22 8.72
C PRO A 65 -3.51 -11.73 8.49
N ALA A 66 -4.03 -11.18 7.39
CA ALA A 66 -3.90 -9.75 7.10
C ALA A 66 -4.57 -8.88 8.17
N THR A 67 -5.63 -9.38 8.78
CA THR A 67 -6.39 -8.69 9.85
C THR A 67 -5.61 -8.45 11.13
N ASP A 68 -4.46 -9.11 11.31
CA ASP A 68 -3.57 -8.90 12.45
C ASP A 68 -2.69 -7.64 12.27
N VAL A 69 -2.56 -7.14 11.04
CA VAL A 69 -1.71 -6.00 10.69
C VAL A 69 -2.44 -4.84 10.02
N VAL A 70 -3.65 -5.09 9.47
CA VAL A 70 -4.48 -4.06 8.86
C VAL A 70 -5.93 -4.17 9.32
N PRO A 71 -6.71 -3.07 9.33
CA PRO A 71 -8.13 -3.10 9.66
C PRO A 71 -8.90 -4.10 8.78
N LYS A 72 -9.87 -4.82 9.37
CA LYS A 72 -10.70 -5.81 8.67
C LYS A 72 -11.34 -5.26 7.40
N LEU A 73 -11.81 -4.01 7.41
CA LEU A 73 -12.36 -3.34 6.23
C LEU A 73 -11.40 -3.36 5.04
N TRP A 74 -10.12 -3.08 5.28
CA TRP A 74 -9.10 -3.06 4.23
C TRP A 74 -8.90 -4.43 3.61
N ALA A 75 -8.81 -5.46 4.46
CA ALA A 75 -8.67 -6.84 3.99
C ALA A 75 -9.87 -7.28 3.14
N VAL A 76 -11.10 -6.95 3.57
CA VAL A 76 -12.34 -7.25 2.83
C VAL A 76 -12.39 -6.52 1.49
N LEU A 77 -12.04 -5.23 1.45
CA LEU A 77 -12.01 -4.46 0.21
C LEU A 77 -11.00 -5.03 -0.79
N VAL A 78 -9.80 -5.41 -0.32
CA VAL A 78 -8.78 -6.04 -1.18
C VAL A 78 -9.25 -7.42 -1.63
N ALA A 79 -9.83 -8.24 -0.75
CA ALA A 79 -10.36 -9.55 -1.09
C ALA A 79 -11.45 -9.45 -2.16
N SER A 80 -12.40 -8.52 -1.99
CA SER A 80 -13.48 -8.28 -2.95
C SER A 80 -12.96 -7.80 -4.31
N GLN A 81 -12.11 -6.79 -4.34
CA GLN A 81 -11.73 -6.12 -5.59
C GLN A 81 -10.58 -6.81 -6.33
N ALA A 82 -9.57 -7.31 -5.61
CA ALA A 82 -8.40 -7.93 -6.24
C ALA A 82 -8.58 -9.43 -6.49
N TYR A 83 -9.42 -10.10 -5.70
CA TYR A 83 -9.63 -11.56 -5.78
C TYR A 83 -11.07 -11.95 -6.12
N ARG A 84 -12.00 -11.00 -6.15
CA ARG A 84 -13.45 -11.21 -6.38
C ARG A 84 -14.10 -12.19 -5.40
N THR A 85 -13.55 -12.28 -4.20
CA THR A 85 -13.99 -13.19 -3.15
C THR A 85 -13.98 -12.42 -1.81
N PRO A 86 -15.06 -11.72 -1.46
CA PRO A 86 -15.10 -10.83 -0.29
C PRO A 86 -14.87 -11.56 1.03
N ASP A 87 -15.28 -12.82 1.13
CA ASP A 87 -15.15 -13.64 2.33
C ASP A 87 -13.79 -14.32 2.47
N LYS A 88 -12.90 -14.12 1.49
CA LYS A 88 -11.56 -14.70 1.55
C LYS A 88 -10.75 -14.08 2.69
N GLN A 89 -10.30 -14.91 3.60
CA GLN A 89 -9.30 -14.53 4.59
C GLN A 89 -7.93 -14.42 3.91
N LEU A 90 -7.43 -13.20 3.80
CA LEU A 90 -6.13 -12.94 3.19
C LEU A 90 -5.02 -13.08 4.24
N THR A 91 -3.90 -13.65 3.83
CA THR A 91 -2.64 -13.51 4.56
C THR A 91 -2.01 -12.14 4.29
N VAL A 92 -1.02 -11.73 5.09
CA VAL A 92 -0.27 -10.48 4.88
C VAL A 92 0.36 -10.44 3.49
N SER A 93 0.93 -11.57 3.04
CA SER A 93 1.52 -11.68 1.70
C SER A 93 0.47 -11.54 0.58
N GLU A 94 -0.70 -12.17 0.74
CA GLU A 94 -1.80 -12.04 -0.23
C GLU A 94 -2.38 -10.62 -0.23
N PHE A 95 -2.52 -9.98 0.92
CA PHE A 95 -2.95 -8.58 1.01
C PHE A 95 -2.02 -7.66 0.23
N PHE A 96 -0.70 -7.80 0.42
CA PHE A 96 0.30 -7.03 -0.32
C PHE A 96 0.18 -7.21 -1.84
N VAL A 97 0.08 -8.45 -2.31
CA VAL A 97 -0.14 -8.76 -3.74
C VAL A 97 -1.48 -8.21 -4.22
N GLY A 98 -2.52 -8.29 -3.39
CA GLY A 98 -3.84 -7.74 -3.68
C GLY A 98 -3.82 -6.23 -3.87
N VAL A 99 -3.14 -5.49 -2.99
CA VAL A 99 -2.92 -4.05 -3.17
C VAL A 99 -2.20 -3.76 -4.49
N ALA A 100 -1.16 -4.51 -4.82
CA ALA A 100 -0.46 -4.34 -6.10
C ALA A 100 -1.37 -4.64 -7.31
N ARG A 101 -2.26 -5.64 -7.22
CA ARG A 101 -3.26 -5.95 -8.26
C ARG A 101 -4.23 -4.81 -8.49
N LEU A 102 -4.68 -4.13 -7.44
CA LEU A 102 -5.48 -2.91 -7.58
C LEU A 102 -4.75 -1.82 -8.39
N GLY A 103 -3.42 -1.80 -8.31
CA GLY A 103 -2.56 -0.89 -9.05
C GLY A 103 -2.16 -1.36 -10.46
N GLY A 104 -2.62 -2.54 -10.88
CA GLY A 104 -2.37 -3.09 -12.21
C GLY A 104 -1.27 -4.16 -12.27
N HIS A 105 -0.78 -4.66 -11.14
CA HIS A 105 0.12 -5.82 -11.12
C HIS A 105 -0.66 -7.09 -11.50
N LEU A 106 -0.20 -7.82 -12.51
CA LEU A 106 -0.92 -8.99 -13.01
C LEU A 106 -0.68 -10.24 -12.16
N ALA A 107 0.40 -10.26 -11.38
CA ALA A 107 0.82 -11.37 -10.52
C ALA A 107 0.89 -12.72 -11.29
N ARG A 108 1.43 -12.69 -12.52
CA ARG A 108 1.67 -13.89 -13.32
C ARG A 108 2.87 -14.65 -12.75
N LYS A 109 2.98 -15.95 -13.06
CA LYS A 109 4.05 -16.82 -12.55
C LYS A 109 5.48 -16.30 -12.84
N ARG A 110 5.66 -15.52 -13.91
CA ARG A 110 6.94 -14.91 -14.34
C ARG A 110 7.08 -13.45 -13.93
N ASP A 111 6.03 -12.84 -13.38
CA ASP A 111 6.11 -11.47 -12.89
C ASP A 111 6.97 -11.50 -11.61
N GLY A 112 7.94 -10.63 -11.53
CA GLY A 112 8.70 -10.41 -10.31
C GLY A 112 7.83 -9.80 -9.20
N PRO A 113 8.42 -9.47 -8.04
CA PRO A 113 7.70 -8.80 -6.98
C PRO A 113 7.13 -7.45 -7.45
N PRO A 114 5.97 -7.02 -6.92
CA PRO A 114 5.34 -5.77 -7.31
C PRO A 114 6.27 -4.57 -7.20
N GLY A 115 6.28 -3.75 -8.25
CA GLY A 115 7.04 -2.49 -8.28
C GLY A 115 6.35 -1.37 -7.50
N TRP A 116 7.10 -0.31 -7.16
CA TRP A 116 6.61 0.84 -6.40
C TRP A 116 5.41 1.54 -7.06
N ILE A 117 5.43 1.70 -8.39
CA ILE A 117 4.35 2.36 -9.13
C ILE A 117 3.03 1.61 -8.96
N THR A 118 3.05 0.28 -9.09
CA THR A 118 1.85 -0.54 -8.94
C THR A 118 1.36 -0.56 -7.49
N LEU A 119 2.27 -0.64 -6.53
CA LEU A 119 1.92 -0.55 -5.11
C LEU A 119 1.30 0.79 -4.75
N TRP A 120 1.90 1.90 -5.17
CA TRP A 120 1.38 3.24 -4.92
C TRP A 120 0.00 3.47 -5.54
N ARG A 121 -0.17 3.08 -6.81
CA ARG A 121 -1.47 3.15 -7.49
C ARG A 121 -2.54 2.33 -6.78
N GLY A 122 -2.19 1.12 -6.37
CA GLY A 122 -3.09 0.24 -5.64
C GLY A 122 -3.44 0.77 -4.25
N TRP A 123 -2.46 1.30 -3.54
CA TRP A 123 -2.63 1.93 -2.24
C TRP A 123 -3.59 3.13 -2.31
N ARG A 124 -3.41 4.00 -3.28
CA ARG A 124 -4.34 5.14 -3.51
C ARG A 124 -5.76 4.67 -3.80
N LYS A 125 -5.93 3.66 -4.65
CA LYS A 125 -7.26 3.10 -4.94
C LYS A 125 -7.91 2.50 -3.69
N LEU A 126 -7.15 1.76 -2.88
CA LEU A 126 -7.64 1.21 -1.62
C LEU A 126 -8.13 2.32 -0.69
N HIS A 127 -7.38 3.41 -0.54
CA HIS A 127 -7.79 4.54 0.31
C HIS A 127 -9.06 5.24 -0.18
N LEU A 128 -9.22 5.40 -1.49
CA LEU A 128 -10.47 5.95 -2.06
C LEU A 128 -11.67 5.04 -1.76
N MET A 129 -11.49 3.73 -1.83
CA MET A 129 -12.56 2.77 -1.48
C MET A 129 -12.88 2.80 0.02
N ILE A 130 -11.87 2.93 0.88
CA ILE A 130 -12.05 3.07 2.33
C ILE A 130 -12.88 4.32 2.63
N GLN A 131 -12.49 5.47 2.08
CA GLN A 131 -13.22 6.73 2.25
C GLN A 131 -14.68 6.61 1.79
N GLY A 132 -14.91 5.98 0.65
CA GLY A 132 -16.27 5.72 0.16
C GLY A 132 -17.09 4.84 1.10
N ALA A 133 -16.51 3.75 1.61
CA ALA A 133 -17.18 2.86 2.55
C ALA A 133 -17.48 3.54 3.89
N GLU A 134 -16.57 4.36 4.39
CA GLU A 134 -16.76 5.14 5.62
C GLU A 134 -17.83 6.23 5.44
N ALA A 135 -17.85 6.92 4.31
CA ALA A 135 -18.86 7.91 3.98
C ALA A 135 -20.27 7.29 3.92
N MET A 136 -20.42 6.11 3.30
CA MET A 136 -21.68 5.38 3.28
C MET A 136 -22.16 5.00 4.67
N ARG A 137 -21.28 4.45 5.52
CA ARG A 137 -21.62 4.12 6.91
C ARG A 137 -22.06 5.34 7.71
N ALA A 138 -21.37 6.47 7.53
CA ALA A 138 -21.73 7.72 8.19
C ALA A 138 -23.08 8.27 7.72
N ALA A 139 -23.44 8.08 6.45
CA ALA A 139 -24.75 8.46 5.91
C ALA A 139 -25.87 7.57 6.47
N GLU A 140 -25.67 6.24 6.49
CA GLU A 140 -26.62 5.28 7.08
C GLU A 140 -26.89 5.57 8.55
N ALA A 141 -25.85 5.87 9.35
CA ALA A 141 -25.99 6.20 10.76
C ALA A 141 -26.78 7.49 11.03
N LYS A 142 -26.90 8.40 10.04
CA LYS A 142 -27.68 9.63 10.14
C LYS A 142 -29.14 9.47 9.72
N CYS A 143 -29.45 8.37 9.02
CA CYS A 143 -30.82 8.09 8.53
C CYS A 143 -31.64 7.24 9.50
N VAL A 144 -31.08 6.83 10.64
CA VAL A 144 -31.74 6.11 11.74
C VAL A 144 -31.93 7.07 12.90
#